data_1611937aa7a4b014865d3ecbaabc4727
#
_entry.id   1611937aa7a4b014865d3ecbaabc4727
#
_cell.length_a   1.000
_cell.length_b   1.000
_cell.length_c   1.000
_cell.angle_alpha   90.00
_cell.angle_beta   90.00
_cell.angle_gamma   90.00
#
_symmetry.space_group_name_H-M   'P 1'
#
loop_
_entity.id
_entity.type
_entity.pdbx_description
1 polymer ?
#
loop_
_entity_poly.entity_id
_entity_poly.type
_entity_poly.pdbx_seq_one_letter_code
_entity_poly.pdbx_strand_id
1 'polypeptide(L)'
;MFKLETKDLILRDICEEDLKKHYTWLTHDTEWWNWDASYWQYQNLSEEQLAIEIPKLMDGMRNFLQMVSQKKPDDVRYSFQIELKQTGEYIGWISCYCIDENFVATDDDALYAFGIDIPEKKYRSKGLGFQAFSAAIEYYKAHGIDEVYTQTWSGNTPMIRLAQKIGFKLVDVKKDAREHNGKKYDALTFKI
;
A
#
# COMPACT_ATOMS: atom_id res chain seq x y z
N MET A 1 -11.95 15.13 8.81
CA MET A 1 -11.06 13.96 8.60
C MET A 1 -11.91 12.70 8.57
N PHE A 2 -11.83 11.91 7.52
CA PHE A 2 -12.52 10.63 7.38
C PHE A 2 -11.95 9.57 8.33
N LYS A 3 -12.80 8.68 8.85
CA LYS A 3 -12.40 7.53 9.69
C LYS A 3 -13.30 6.34 9.43
N LEU A 4 -12.70 5.17 9.25
CA LEU A 4 -13.35 3.86 9.20
C LEU A 4 -12.77 3.00 10.31
N GLU A 5 -13.61 2.50 11.20
CA GLU A 5 -13.16 1.79 12.39
C GLU A 5 -13.29 0.27 12.23
N THR A 6 -12.29 -0.47 12.68
CA THR A 6 -12.33 -1.92 12.87
C THR A 6 -12.25 -2.26 14.37
N LYS A 7 -12.02 -3.53 14.70
CA LYS A 7 -11.80 -3.94 16.10
C LYS A 7 -10.62 -3.21 16.74
N ASP A 8 -9.45 -3.25 16.11
CA ASP A 8 -8.19 -2.77 16.69
C ASP A 8 -7.60 -1.56 15.95
N LEU A 9 -8.18 -1.16 14.79
CA LEU A 9 -7.62 -0.15 13.90
C LEU A 9 -8.61 0.96 13.58
N ILE A 10 -8.05 2.11 13.21
CA ILE A 10 -8.73 3.19 12.50
C ILE A 10 -8.03 3.36 11.14
N LEU A 11 -8.82 3.25 10.05
CA LEU A 11 -8.39 3.67 8.73
C LEU A 11 -8.84 5.10 8.52
N ARG A 12 -7.92 6.01 8.23
CA ARG A 12 -8.18 7.43 8.18
C ARG A 12 -7.46 8.15 7.05
N ASP A 13 -7.83 9.40 6.83
CA ASP A 13 -7.06 10.31 5.99
C ASP A 13 -5.65 10.52 6.55
N ILE A 14 -4.69 10.82 5.66
CA ILE A 14 -3.32 11.24 6.02
C ILE A 14 -3.37 12.58 6.78
N CYS A 15 -2.47 12.77 7.73
CA CYS A 15 -2.27 14.04 8.43
C CYS A 15 -0.79 14.44 8.44
N GLU A 16 -0.50 15.68 8.86
CA GLU A 16 0.87 16.24 8.85
C GLU A 16 1.84 15.43 9.71
N GLU A 17 1.36 14.90 10.83
CA GLU A 17 2.15 14.10 11.77
C GLU A 17 2.67 12.80 11.13
N ASP A 18 1.93 12.24 10.17
CA ASP A 18 2.28 11.00 9.47
C ASP A 18 3.55 11.17 8.64
N LEU A 19 3.81 12.37 8.13
CA LEU A 19 4.98 12.66 7.28
C LEU A 19 6.30 12.37 8.01
N LYS A 20 6.37 12.61 9.33
CA LYS A 20 7.55 12.29 10.13
C LYS A 20 7.82 10.80 10.16
N LYS A 21 6.76 10.01 10.30
CA LYS A 21 6.86 8.54 10.32
C LYS A 21 7.25 8.00 8.94
N HIS A 22 6.66 8.54 7.86
CA HIS A 22 7.07 8.21 6.50
C HIS A 22 8.54 8.50 6.26
N TYR A 23 9.02 9.67 6.68
CA TYR A 23 10.44 10.00 6.56
C TYR A 23 11.33 8.98 7.28
N THR A 24 10.96 8.56 8.50
CA THR A 24 11.70 7.51 9.23
C THR A 24 11.73 6.20 8.47
N TRP A 25 10.62 5.77 7.88
CA TRP A 25 10.53 4.55 7.07
C TRP A 25 11.28 4.62 5.76
N LEU A 26 11.52 5.82 5.24
CA LEU A 26 12.31 6.04 4.02
C LEU A 26 13.81 6.19 4.29
N THR A 27 14.22 6.44 5.54
CA THR A 27 15.63 6.74 5.86
C THR A 27 16.28 5.79 6.85
N HIS A 28 15.53 5.26 7.81
CA HIS A 28 16.07 4.46 8.92
C HIS A 28 15.50 3.05 8.92
N ASP A 29 14.19 2.89 8.81
CA ASP A 29 13.50 1.61 8.92
C ASP A 29 13.14 1.04 7.53
N THR A 30 14.13 0.88 6.65
CA THR A 30 13.94 0.55 5.22
C THR A 30 13.77 -0.95 4.93
N GLU A 31 13.73 -1.83 5.93
CA GLU A 31 13.60 -3.28 5.74
C GLU A 31 12.34 -3.67 4.94
N TRP A 32 11.28 -2.91 5.04
CA TRP A 32 10.02 -3.14 4.32
C TRP A 32 10.16 -3.00 2.79
N TRP A 33 11.18 -2.28 2.29
CA TRP A 33 11.49 -2.19 0.86
C TRP A 33 11.73 -3.56 0.22
N ASN A 34 12.15 -4.56 1.01
CA ASN A 34 12.30 -5.93 0.50
C ASN A 34 10.96 -6.54 0.05
N TRP A 35 9.86 -6.04 0.53
CA TRP A 35 8.52 -6.58 0.28
C TRP A 35 7.74 -5.78 -0.77
N ASP A 36 7.99 -4.50 -0.90
CA ASP A 36 7.41 -3.66 -1.94
C ASP A 36 8.38 -3.48 -3.11
N ALA A 37 8.04 -4.13 -4.24
CA ALA A 37 8.88 -4.09 -5.44
C ALA A 37 9.06 -2.68 -6.03
N SER A 38 8.20 -1.73 -5.72
CA SER A 38 8.35 -0.33 -6.14
C SER A 38 9.57 0.34 -5.51
N TYR A 39 9.99 -0.14 -4.34
CA TYR A 39 11.12 0.40 -3.59
C TYR A 39 12.45 -0.32 -3.83
N TRP A 40 12.48 -1.42 -4.58
CA TRP A 40 13.72 -2.13 -4.86
C TRP A 40 14.78 -1.25 -5.55
N GLN A 41 14.34 -0.32 -6.39
CA GLN A 41 15.24 0.62 -7.07
C GLN A 41 16.05 1.48 -6.11
N TYR A 42 15.55 1.76 -4.91
CA TYR A 42 16.23 2.60 -3.91
C TYR A 42 17.26 1.84 -3.08
N GLN A 43 17.17 0.50 -3.02
CA GLN A 43 18.07 -0.32 -2.19
C GLN A 43 19.53 -0.30 -2.64
N ASN A 44 19.78 0.01 -3.91
CA ASN A 44 21.13 0.01 -4.50
C ASN A 44 21.66 1.43 -4.75
N LEU A 45 20.96 2.47 -4.28
CA LEU A 45 21.40 3.85 -4.40
C LEU A 45 22.45 4.21 -3.35
N SER A 46 23.40 5.07 -3.71
CA SER A 46 24.32 5.66 -2.75
C SER A 46 23.60 6.65 -1.81
N GLU A 47 24.26 7.02 -0.70
CA GLU A 47 23.71 8.01 0.23
C GLU A 47 23.44 9.35 -0.47
N GLU A 48 24.31 9.78 -1.40
CA GLU A 48 24.11 11.01 -2.18
C GLU A 48 22.88 10.90 -3.11
N GLN A 49 22.67 9.74 -3.72
CA GLN A 49 21.48 9.50 -4.55
C GLN A 49 20.20 9.47 -3.71
N LEU A 50 20.23 8.79 -2.57
CA LEU A 50 19.10 8.78 -1.64
C LEU A 50 18.78 10.17 -1.10
N ALA A 51 19.79 11.01 -0.86
CA ALA A 51 19.59 12.41 -0.44
C ALA A 51 18.85 13.25 -1.49
N ILE A 52 18.84 12.82 -2.77
CA ILE A 52 18.07 13.44 -3.84
C ILE A 52 16.67 12.84 -3.97
N GLU A 53 16.57 11.51 -3.87
CA GLU A 53 15.30 10.79 -4.13
C GLU A 53 14.31 10.86 -2.96
N ILE A 54 14.80 10.79 -1.72
CA ILE A 54 13.92 10.84 -0.54
C ILE A 54 13.13 12.14 -0.44
N PRO A 55 13.70 13.33 -0.65
CA PRO A 55 12.93 14.57 -0.72
C PRO A 55 11.79 14.53 -1.75
N LYS A 56 12.02 13.94 -2.95
CA LYS A 56 10.99 13.82 -4.00
C LYS A 56 9.83 12.91 -3.53
N LEU A 57 10.14 11.79 -2.87
CA LEU A 57 9.12 10.92 -2.27
C LEU A 57 8.32 11.67 -1.21
N MET A 58 8.99 12.43 -0.36
CA MET A 58 8.33 13.27 0.65
C MET A 58 7.49 14.39 0.05
N ASP A 59 7.90 14.98 -1.07
CA ASP A 59 7.09 15.96 -1.80
C ASP A 59 5.83 15.31 -2.38
N GLY A 60 5.93 14.09 -2.90
CA GLY A 60 4.77 13.28 -3.30
C GLY A 60 3.79 13.09 -2.15
N MET A 61 4.29 12.77 -0.95
CA MET A 61 3.44 12.62 0.26
C MET A 61 2.78 13.94 0.69
N ARG A 62 3.48 15.08 0.59
CA ARG A 62 2.89 16.41 0.88
C ARG A 62 1.80 16.77 -0.12
N ASN A 63 2.02 16.49 -1.41
CA ASN A 63 1.02 16.70 -2.45
C ASN A 63 -0.22 15.83 -2.21
N PHE A 64 -0.02 14.55 -1.81
CA PHE A 64 -1.11 13.66 -1.42
C PHE A 64 -1.88 14.19 -0.21
N LEU A 65 -1.20 14.64 0.84
CA LEU A 65 -1.81 15.28 2.01
C LEU A 65 -2.67 16.50 1.60
N GLN A 66 -2.12 17.37 0.76
CA GLN A 66 -2.85 18.54 0.26
C GLN A 66 -4.10 18.13 -0.53
N MET A 67 -4.00 17.13 -1.42
CA MET A 67 -5.13 16.63 -2.18
C MET A 67 -6.22 16.05 -1.26
N VAL A 68 -5.83 15.25 -0.27
CA VAL A 68 -6.76 14.63 0.69
C VAL A 68 -7.43 15.68 1.58
N SER A 69 -6.71 16.75 1.97
CA SER A 69 -7.26 17.83 2.80
C SER A 69 -8.40 18.62 2.13
N GLN A 70 -8.49 18.58 0.80
CA GLN A 70 -9.54 19.22 0.02
C GLN A 70 -10.79 18.34 -0.14
N LYS A 71 -10.72 17.05 0.22
CA LYS A 71 -11.85 16.14 0.11
C LYS A 71 -12.94 16.45 1.12
N LYS A 72 -14.18 16.42 0.65
CA LYS A 72 -15.38 16.53 1.49
C LYS A 72 -15.60 15.23 2.30
N PRO A 73 -16.37 15.26 3.38
CA PRO A 73 -16.67 14.06 4.18
C PRO A 73 -17.23 12.90 3.34
N ASP A 74 -18.10 13.19 2.37
CA ASP A 74 -18.80 12.19 1.55
C ASP A 74 -18.02 11.76 0.29
N ASP A 75 -16.87 12.37 0.00
CA ASP A 75 -16.02 11.96 -1.13
C ASP A 75 -15.42 10.58 -0.85
N VAL A 76 -15.41 9.72 -1.87
CA VAL A 76 -14.80 8.38 -1.77
C VAL A 76 -13.30 8.47 -1.49
N ARG A 77 -12.83 7.66 -0.54
CA ARG A 77 -11.40 7.50 -0.22
C ARG A 77 -10.88 6.25 -0.92
N TYR A 78 -9.77 6.40 -1.63
CA TYR A 78 -9.09 5.30 -2.31
C TYR A 78 -7.84 4.83 -1.54
N SER A 79 -7.37 5.63 -0.58
CA SER A 79 -6.20 5.32 0.24
C SER A 79 -6.46 5.65 1.71
N PHE A 80 -5.85 4.90 2.62
CA PHE A 80 -6.03 5.06 4.06
C PHE A 80 -4.71 4.94 4.79
N GLN A 81 -4.52 5.75 5.83
CA GLN A 81 -3.51 5.52 6.85
C GLN A 81 -4.08 4.57 7.91
N ILE A 82 -3.25 3.65 8.39
CA ILE A 82 -3.63 2.62 9.36
C ILE A 82 -3.12 3.04 10.74
N GLU A 83 -4.04 3.31 11.65
CA GLU A 83 -3.74 3.73 13.02
C GLU A 83 -4.21 2.68 14.03
N LEU A 84 -3.42 2.42 15.05
CA LEU A 84 -3.82 1.56 16.18
C LEU A 84 -4.77 2.33 17.11
N LYS A 85 -5.97 1.81 17.37
CA LYS A 85 -6.94 2.42 18.28
C LYS A 85 -6.40 2.64 19.69
N GLN A 86 -5.65 1.67 20.19
CA GLN A 86 -5.17 1.67 21.57
C GLN A 86 -4.15 2.77 21.84
N THR A 87 -3.28 3.08 20.88
CA THR A 87 -2.14 3.97 21.08
C THR A 87 -2.20 5.24 20.25
N GLY A 88 -3.07 5.30 19.22
CA GLY A 88 -3.05 6.35 18.21
C GLY A 88 -1.83 6.28 17.28
N GLU A 89 -1.06 5.17 17.30
CA GLU A 89 0.15 5.05 16.50
C GLU A 89 -0.17 4.73 15.05
N TYR A 90 0.35 5.54 14.13
CA TYR A 90 0.34 5.28 12.70
C TYR A 90 1.32 4.15 12.37
N ILE A 91 0.83 3.08 11.72
CA ILE A 91 1.60 1.84 11.53
C ILE A 91 1.77 1.41 10.06
N GLY A 92 1.10 2.07 9.13
CA GLY A 92 1.15 1.71 7.71
C GLY A 92 0.00 2.31 6.92
N TRP A 93 -0.14 1.92 5.66
CA TRP A 93 -1.15 2.49 4.77
C TRP A 93 -1.71 1.47 3.79
N ILE A 94 -2.85 1.82 3.22
CA ILE A 94 -3.43 1.20 2.02
C ILE A 94 -3.38 2.24 0.93
N SER A 95 -2.82 1.88 -0.22
CA SER A 95 -2.75 2.71 -1.43
C SER A 95 -3.59 2.15 -2.55
N CYS A 96 -4.06 3.04 -3.44
CA CYS A 96 -4.75 2.68 -4.66
C CYS A 96 -3.96 3.15 -5.87
N TYR A 97 -3.98 2.35 -6.92
CA TYR A 97 -3.48 2.70 -8.25
C TYR A 97 -4.37 2.04 -9.31
N CYS A 98 -4.33 2.54 -10.54
CA CYS A 98 -5.08 1.96 -11.64
C CYS A 98 -4.22 0.98 -12.45
N ILE A 99 -4.86 -0.05 -12.97
CA ILE A 99 -4.28 -1.02 -13.91
C ILE A 99 -5.20 -1.17 -15.12
N ASP A 100 -4.61 -1.39 -16.28
CA ASP A 100 -5.34 -1.65 -17.52
C ASP A 100 -5.89 -3.10 -17.60
N GLU A 101 -6.53 -3.44 -18.69
CA GLU A 101 -7.05 -4.79 -18.98
C GLU A 101 -5.97 -5.88 -19.06
N ASN A 102 -4.70 -5.48 -19.27
CA ASN A 102 -3.54 -6.37 -19.28
C ASN A 102 -2.82 -6.39 -17.92
N PHE A 103 -3.44 -5.81 -16.89
CA PHE A 103 -2.91 -5.70 -15.53
C PHE A 103 -1.57 -4.95 -15.47
N VAL A 104 -1.38 -3.93 -16.31
CA VAL A 104 -0.25 -3.01 -16.27
C VAL A 104 -0.71 -1.70 -15.62
N ALA A 105 0.13 -1.11 -14.76
CA ALA A 105 -0.17 0.17 -14.13
C ALA A 105 -0.38 1.26 -15.20
N THR A 106 -1.42 2.06 -15.02
CA THR A 106 -1.83 3.14 -15.93
C THR A 106 -2.30 4.36 -15.14
N ASP A 107 -2.21 5.54 -15.76
CA ASP A 107 -2.79 6.78 -15.22
C ASP A 107 -4.25 6.97 -15.67
N ASP A 108 -4.73 6.15 -16.60
CA ASP A 108 -6.12 6.18 -17.06
C ASP A 108 -7.05 5.57 -16.00
N ASP A 109 -8.28 6.04 -15.98
CA ASP A 109 -9.34 5.49 -15.13
C ASP A 109 -9.75 4.10 -15.65
N ALA A 110 -9.36 3.07 -14.93
CA ALA A 110 -9.48 1.67 -15.36
C ALA A 110 -9.87 0.76 -14.19
N LEU A 111 -9.12 -0.31 -13.94
CA LEU A 111 -9.35 -1.24 -12.83
C LEU A 111 -8.59 -0.77 -11.59
N TYR A 112 -9.25 -0.81 -10.43
CA TYR A 112 -8.63 -0.38 -9.17
C TYR A 112 -7.84 -1.51 -8.51
N ALA A 113 -6.55 -1.29 -8.34
CA ALA A 113 -5.66 -2.16 -7.59
C ALA A 113 -5.22 -1.49 -6.29
N PHE A 114 -5.16 -2.28 -5.22
CA PHE A 114 -4.85 -1.79 -3.88
C PHE A 114 -3.66 -2.55 -3.31
N GLY A 115 -2.75 -1.80 -2.70
CA GLY A 115 -1.62 -2.32 -1.95
C GLY A 115 -1.78 -2.03 -0.46
N ILE A 116 -1.05 -2.76 0.38
CA ILE A 116 -0.96 -2.51 1.82
C ILE A 116 0.49 -2.65 2.28
N ASP A 117 0.96 -1.65 3.03
CA ASP A 117 2.28 -1.64 3.63
C ASP A 117 2.19 -1.44 5.14
N ILE A 118 2.88 -2.30 5.89
CA ILE A 118 3.12 -2.18 7.33
C ILE A 118 4.63 -2.27 7.52
N PRO A 119 5.34 -1.12 7.51
CA PRO A 119 6.81 -1.08 7.48
C PRO A 119 7.47 -1.76 8.67
N GLU A 120 6.96 -1.58 9.87
CA GLU A 120 7.59 -2.08 11.08
C GLU A 120 7.23 -3.54 11.37
N LYS A 121 8.24 -4.41 11.50
CA LYS A 121 8.08 -5.85 11.79
C LYS A 121 7.21 -6.11 13.02
N LYS A 122 7.31 -5.26 14.05
CA LYS A 122 6.57 -5.43 15.31
C LYS A 122 5.05 -5.46 15.14
N TYR A 123 4.52 -4.93 14.01
CA TYR A 123 3.08 -4.92 13.71
C TYR A 123 2.65 -6.00 12.73
N ARG A 124 3.60 -6.67 12.07
CA ARG A 124 3.31 -7.74 11.11
C ARG A 124 2.92 -9.05 11.81
N SER A 125 2.26 -9.93 11.10
CA SER A 125 1.83 -11.27 11.57
C SER A 125 0.91 -11.28 12.81
N LYS A 126 0.24 -10.14 13.10
CA LYS A 126 -0.71 -9.97 14.21
C LYS A 126 -2.16 -9.87 13.74
N GLY A 127 -2.43 -10.12 12.48
CA GLY A 127 -3.78 -10.01 11.90
C GLY A 127 -4.19 -8.57 11.54
N LEU A 128 -3.35 -7.56 11.85
CA LEU A 128 -3.67 -6.15 11.58
C LEU A 128 -3.85 -5.88 10.08
N GLY A 129 -2.96 -6.40 9.22
CA GLY A 129 -3.11 -6.29 7.76
C GLY A 129 -4.40 -6.91 7.25
N PHE A 130 -4.84 -8.04 7.81
CA PHE A 130 -6.11 -8.65 7.47
C PHE A 130 -7.30 -7.75 7.86
N GLN A 131 -7.31 -7.20 9.07
CA GLN A 131 -8.36 -6.28 9.49
C GLN A 131 -8.42 -5.03 8.61
N ALA A 132 -7.26 -4.39 8.37
CA ALA A 132 -7.19 -3.17 7.57
C ALA A 132 -7.68 -3.40 6.13
N PHE A 133 -7.13 -4.41 5.47
CA PHE A 133 -7.43 -4.62 4.06
C PHE A 133 -8.86 -5.12 3.85
N SER A 134 -9.38 -6.00 4.73
CA SER A 134 -10.79 -6.43 4.67
C SER A 134 -11.76 -5.27 4.83
N ALA A 135 -11.52 -4.39 5.80
CA ALA A 135 -12.37 -3.22 6.03
C ALA A 135 -12.32 -2.23 4.85
N ALA A 136 -11.15 -2.04 4.25
CA ALA A 136 -11.04 -1.20 3.05
C ALA A 136 -11.80 -1.80 1.86
N ILE A 137 -11.72 -3.13 1.64
CA ILE A 137 -12.47 -3.81 0.57
C ILE A 137 -13.98 -3.67 0.78
N GLU A 138 -14.47 -3.87 2.00
CA GLU A 138 -15.90 -3.66 2.33
C GLU A 138 -16.31 -2.21 2.04
N TYR A 139 -15.47 -1.25 2.41
CA TYR A 139 -15.70 0.16 2.12
C TYR A 139 -15.75 0.43 0.61
N TYR A 140 -14.80 -0.11 -0.17
CA TYR A 140 -14.77 0.09 -1.63
C TYR A 140 -16.02 -0.48 -2.29
N LYS A 141 -16.44 -1.69 -1.92
CA LYS A 141 -17.67 -2.31 -2.44
C LYS A 141 -18.92 -1.51 -2.09
N ALA A 142 -19.01 -0.98 -0.88
CA ALA A 142 -20.11 -0.10 -0.47
C ALA A 142 -20.17 1.23 -1.26
N HIS A 143 -19.08 1.60 -1.94
CA HIS A 143 -18.99 2.81 -2.78
C HIS A 143 -18.93 2.50 -4.28
N GLY A 144 -19.40 1.31 -4.69
CA GLY A 144 -19.56 0.93 -6.10
C GLY A 144 -18.28 0.43 -6.79
N ILE A 145 -17.22 0.13 -6.02
CA ILE A 145 -16.03 -0.54 -6.55
C ILE A 145 -16.21 -2.05 -6.32
N ASP A 146 -16.93 -2.71 -7.24
CA ASP A 146 -17.31 -4.12 -7.10
C ASP A 146 -16.13 -5.07 -7.35
N GLU A 147 -15.19 -4.67 -8.21
CA GLU A 147 -14.01 -5.44 -8.55
C GLU A 147 -12.75 -4.81 -7.91
N VAL A 148 -12.18 -5.51 -6.95
CA VAL A 148 -10.97 -5.07 -6.26
C VAL A 148 -9.80 -5.98 -6.66
N TYR A 149 -8.73 -5.37 -7.13
CA TYR A 149 -7.49 -6.08 -7.48
C TYR A 149 -6.40 -5.82 -6.45
N THR A 150 -5.42 -6.71 -6.39
CA THR A 150 -4.15 -6.50 -5.72
C THR A 150 -3.05 -7.20 -6.48
N GLN A 151 -1.87 -6.58 -6.51
CA GLN A 151 -0.71 -7.12 -7.21
C GLN A 151 0.46 -7.31 -6.26
N THR A 152 1.24 -8.35 -6.52
CA THR A 152 2.47 -8.61 -5.78
C THR A 152 3.43 -9.43 -6.64
N TRP A 153 4.54 -9.88 -6.09
CA TRP A 153 5.51 -10.73 -6.74
C TRP A 153 5.62 -12.09 -6.06
N SER A 154 6.08 -13.11 -6.77
CA SER A 154 6.03 -14.52 -6.33
C SER A 154 6.84 -14.84 -5.06
N GLY A 155 7.76 -13.97 -4.67
CA GLY A 155 8.51 -14.10 -3.42
C GLY A 155 7.86 -13.40 -2.22
N ASN A 156 6.86 -12.54 -2.42
CA ASN A 156 6.17 -11.85 -1.32
C ASN A 156 5.14 -12.77 -0.66
N THR A 157 5.64 -13.81 0.02
CA THR A 157 4.80 -14.79 0.70
C THR A 157 3.81 -14.18 1.70
N PRO A 158 4.16 -13.15 2.50
CA PRO A 158 3.21 -12.49 3.38
C PRO A 158 2.00 -11.92 2.65
N MET A 159 2.21 -11.19 1.54
CA MET A 159 1.11 -10.59 0.77
C MET A 159 0.27 -11.65 0.07
N ILE A 160 0.88 -12.69 -0.51
CA ILE A 160 0.16 -13.81 -1.14
C ILE A 160 -0.76 -14.48 -0.11
N ARG A 161 -0.28 -14.78 1.09
CA ARG A 161 -1.09 -15.37 2.17
C ARG A 161 -2.20 -14.45 2.63
N LEU A 162 -1.95 -13.14 2.70
CA LEU A 162 -2.94 -12.14 3.05
C LEU A 162 -4.07 -12.12 2.01
N ALA A 163 -3.72 -12.01 0.73
CA ALA A 163 -4.68 -12.01 -0.36
C ALA A 163 -5.55 -13.29 -0.34
N GLN A 164 -4.93 -14.46 -0.24
CA GLN A 164 -5.65 -15.75 -0.15
C GLN A 164 -6.58 -15.82 1.06
N LYS A 165 -6.13 -15.36 2.22
CA LYS A 165 -6.92 -15.36 3.47
C LYS A 165 -8.16 -14.47 3.37
N ILE A 166 -8.06 -13.33 2.65
CA ILE A 166 -9.18 -12.42 2.41
C ILE A 166 -10.18 -13.01 1.40
N GLY A 167 -9.72 -13.91 0.53
CA GLY A 167 -10.56 -14.54 -0.49
C GLY A 167 -10.22 -14.13 -1.93
N PHE A 168 -9.14 -13.39 -2.13
CA PHE A 168 -8.67 -13.08 -3.47
C PHE A 168 -8.27 -14.34 -4.24
N LYS A 169 -8.58 -14.36 -5.53
CA LYS A 169 -8.20 -15.41 -6.47
C LYS A 169 -7.12 -14.90 -7.42
N LEU A 170 -6.12 -15.71 -7.70
CA LEU A 170 -5.11 -15.43 -8.71
C LEU A 170 -5.77 -15.40 -10.09
N VAL A 171 -5.61 -14.30 -10.82
CA VAL A 171 -6.20 -14.10 -12.15
C VAL A 171 -5.17 -13.90 -13.25
N ASP A 172 -3.94 -13.50 -12.90
CA ASP A 172 -2.85 -13.36 -13.87
C ASP A 172 -1.48 -13.66 -13.25
N VAL A 173 -0.58 -14.20 -14.08
CA VAL A 173 0.82 -14.48 -13.75
C VAL A 173 1.71 -14.08 -14.92
N LYS A 174 2.49 -13.01 -14.75
CA LYS A 174 3.51 -12.62 -15.71
C LYS A 174 4.84 -13.23 -15.29
N LYS A 175 5.28 -14.24 -16.03
CA LYS A 175 6.52 -14.97 -15.71
C LYS A 175 7.74 -14.09 -15.84
N ASP A 176 8.69 -14.26 -14.91
CA ASP A 176 9.99 -13.58 -14.91
C ASP A 176 9.90 -12.05 -15.07
N ALA A 177 8.76 -11.45 -14.70
CA ALA A 177 8.45 -10.03 -14.91
C ALA A 177 9.16 -9.08 -13.95
N ARG A 178 9.78 -9.61 -12.90
CA ARG A 178 10.51 -8.85 -11.88
C ARG A 178 11.89 -9.45 -11.66
N GLU A 179 12.89 -8.60 -11.48
CA GLU A 179 14.24 -9.05 -11.11
C GLU A 179 14.69 -8.31 -9.85
N HIS A 180 15.21 -9.08 -8.90
CA HIS A 180 15.76 -8.54 -7.66
C HIS A 180 16.92 -9.40 -7.17
N ASN A 181 18.07 -8.78 -6.91
CA ASN A 181 19.29 -9.45 -6.46
C ASN A 181 19.68 -10.65 -7.34
N GLY A 182 19.59 -10.47 -8.68
CA GLY A 182 19.95 -11.49 -9.68
C GLY A 182 18.99 -12.67 -9.76
N LYS A 183 17.83 -12.60 -9.10
CA LYS A 183 16.76 -13.60 -9.20
C LYS A 183 15.55 -13.03 -9.90
N LYS A 184 14.94 -13.86 -10.74
CA LYS A 184 13.68 -13.53 -11.41
C LYS A 184 12.49 -14.01 -10.59
N TYR A 185 11.44 -13.22 -10.63
CA TYR A 185 10.19 -13.45 -9.93
C TYR A 185 9.01 -13.15 -10.85
N ASP A 186 7.93 -13.90 -10.67
CA ASP A 186 6.69 -13.65 -11.38
C ASP A 186 5.97 -12.44 -10.77
N ALA A 187 5.32 -11.62 -11.60
CA ALA A 187 4.31 -10.68 -11.12
C ALA A 187 2.96 -11.39 -11.06
N LEU A 188 2.26 -11.22 -9.95
CA LEU A 188 1.01 -11.89 -9.63
C LEU A 188 -0.10 -10.85 -9.49
N THR A 189 -1.23 -11.07 -10.16
CA THR A 189 -2.44 -10.27 -10.00
C THR A 189 -3.56 -11.12 -9.40
N PHE A 190 -4.17 -10.61 -8.35
CA PHE A 190 -5.29 -11.24 -7.67
C PHE A 190 -6.53 -10.33 -7.76
N LYS A 191 -7.72 -10.95 -7.73
CA LYS A 191 -9.03 -10.28 -7.79
C LYS A 191 -9.99 -10.86 -6.74
N ILE A 192 -10.85 -10.01 -6.16
CA ILE A 192 -11.96 -10.38 -5.31
C ILE A 192 -13.25 -9.68 -5.73
#